data_20494db65b478639d2126104ba777e72
#
_entry.id   20494db65b478639d2126104ba777e72
#
_cell.length_a   1.000
_cell.length_b   1.000
_cell.length_c   1.000
_cell.angle_alpha   90.00
_cell.angle_beta   90.00
_cell.angle_gamma   90.00
#
_symmetry.space_group_name_H-M   'P 1'
#
loop_
_entity.id
_entity.type
_entity.pdbx_description
1 polymer ?
#
loop_
_entity_poly.entity_id
_entity_poly.type
_entity_poly.pdbx_seq_one_letter_code
_entity_poly.pdbx_strand_id
1 'polypeptide(L)'
;MIFFLCFKKLFLDFRKLILDFIFLKSRVISTTTFFFFVIFAPMKKIIVILLIFSITLGAKAQKTPLMGWSSWNAYGLNINDSLICSQADAIIGLGLAEKGYRYINIDDGYFGGRDANGKLLTHKERFPNGLRGLVDYLHNKGLKAGIYTDAGANTCGSYWATPKDTMGIGVGLYGYDKQDFDLFFNEWDFDFVKIDYCGAEARNNIDGLDLDEEKRFKEIAQAIKTTSKKEISWNICRWAFPGTWACEIADSWRTTEDIYLGWQSIKSIISQSLYLSAYTSFGHYNDMDMLEIGRGLSEEEDKTHFGIWCIMSSPLMLGCDLNSLSENALSLLKNEELIALNQDTLGLQAYVVEKTNDCYILVKDIEKRNDKTRAIAAYNPTDNTQTIKINFKTLDLLGKIKIRDLFQRKDLGIWQNQYFEITLPPHSTRIYRLEAEERNERTKYEAETAWLSAYQELEENLTPPTAIYEENPQASGEMIVSRLGYNPNNDLQWREVYSKNGGKYIMQLNYICKQESQLKIGINQETPIEIKIKSNPNSTIEQKDIEIYLQKGNNTIRLYTDQSPMPDIDYMELKKR
;
A
#
# COMPACT_ATOMS: atom_id res chain seq x y z
N MET A 1 -38.32 31.18 40.09
CA MET A 1 -38.84 30.70 38.80
C MET A 1 -38.26 31.44 37.58
N ILE A 2 -38.03 32.76 37.68
CA ILE A 2 -37.46 33.58 36.57
C ILE A 2 -35.96 33.25 36.32
N PHE A 3 -35.20 32.94 37.36
CA PHE A 3 -33.74 32.60 37.26
C PHE A 3 -33.51 31.25 36.50
N PHE A 4 -34.41 30.28 36.64
CA PHE A 4 -34.32 28.97 36.00
C PHE A 4 -34.65 29.02 34.50
N LEU A 5 -35.52 29.92 34.09
CA LEU A 5 -35.91 30.15 32.70
C LEU A 5 -34.79 30.88 31.91
N CYS A 6 -34.11 31.84 32.53
CA CYS A 6 -32.94 32.48 31.91
C CYS A 6 -31.78 31.53 31.71
N PHE A 7 -31.54 30.63 32.68
CA PHE A 7 -30.45 29.64 32.57
C PHE A 7 -30.72 28.59 31.46
N LYS A 8 -31.99 28.18 31.33
CA LYS A 8 -32.39 27.20 30.30
C LYS A 8 -32.31 27.80 28.88
N LYS A 9 -32.64 29.10 28.73
CA LYS A 9 -32.53 29.82 27.46
C LYS A 9 -31.05 30.02 27.07
N LEU A 10 -30.20 30.42 28.04
CA LEU A 10 -28.75 30.58 27.81
C LEU A 10 -28.09 29.26 27.41
N PHE A 11 -28.50 28.12 28.00
CA PHE A 11 -27.99 26.79 27.69
C PHE A 11 -28.44 26.30 26.30
N LEU A 12 -29.64 26.64 25.88
CA LEU A 12 -30.17 26.30 24.55
C LEU A 12 -29.49 27.14 23.45
N ASP A 13 -29.27 28.42 23.70
CA ASP A 13 -28.57 29.31 22.77
C ASP A 13 -27.09 28.91 22.62
N PHE A 14 -26.45 28.49 23.72
CA PHE A 14 -25.08 27.99 23.71
C PHE A 14 -24.94 26.66 22.94
N ARG A 15 -25.92 25.76 23.09
CA ARG A 15 -25.97 24.48 22.37
C ARG A 15 -26.17 24.68 20.86
N LYS A 16 -26.97 25.67 20.48
CA LYS A 16 -27.17 26.04 19.08
C LYS A 16 -25.90 26.65 18.47
N LEU A 17 -25.21 27.52 19.23
CA LEU A 17 -23.94 28.13 18.82
C LEU A 17 -22.85 27.06 18.59
N ILE A 18 -22.79 26.05 19.47
CA ILE A 18 -21.84 24.93 19.33
C ILE A 18 -22.18 24.07 18.10
N LEU A 19 -23.44 23.77 17.87
CA LEU A 19 -23.88 22.99 16.71
C LEU A 19 -23.64 23.74 15.39
N ASP A 20 -23.93 25.02 15.33
CA ASP A 20 -23.65 25.86 14.16
C ASP A 20 -22.15 25.98 13.88
N PHE A 21 -21.31 25.98 14.94
CA PHE A 21 -19.86 26.01 14.83
C PHE A 21 -19.26 24.66 14.37
N ILE A 22 -19.87 23.54 14.79
CA ILE A 22 -19.49 22.19 14.32
C ILE A 22 -19.84 22.00 12.84
N PHE A 23 -20.99 22.53 12.39
CA PHE A 23 -21.40 22.48 10.99
C PHE A 23 -20.57 23.36 10.05
N LEU A 24 -20.06 24.50 10.53
CA LEU A 24 -19.18 25.37 9.73
C LEU A 24 -17.76 24.82 9.54
N LYS A 25 -17.33 23.85 10.35
CA LYS A 25 -15.93 23.36 10.36
C LYS A 25 -15.67 22.07 9.58
N SER A 26 -16.61 21.55 8.82
CA SER A 26 -16.35 20.40 7.93
C SER A 26 -15.49 20.72 6.70
N ARG A 27 -14.92 21.92 6.58
CA ARG A 27 -14.18 22.34 5.38
C ARG A 27 -12.78 22.92 5.54
N VAL A 28 -12.18 23.08 6.74
CA VAL A 28 -10.82 23.65 6.81
C VAL A 28 -10.02 23.16 8.03
N ILE A 29 -9.02 22.33 7.82
CA ILE A 29 -7.59 22.34 8.21
C ILE A 29 -7.19 22.44 9.70
N SER A 30 -6.30 21.49 10.08
CA SER A 30 -5.13 21.53 10.97
C SER A 30 -5.06 22.55 12.11
N THR A 31 -4.67 22.04 13.28
CA THR A 31 -4.22 22.77 14.47
C THR A 31 -5.00 24.04 14.83
N THR A 32 -6.01 23.90 15.67
CA THR A 32 -6.72 25.07 16.19
C THR A 32 -6.67 25.08 17.71
N THR A 33 -5.97 26.06 18.24
CA THR A 33 -6.05 26.45 19.65
C THR A 33 -7.39 27.12 19.90
N PHE A 34 -8.23 26.56 20.77
CA PHE A 34 -9.50 27.16 21.16
C PHE A 34 -9.32 27.95 22.46
N PHE A 35 -9.71 29.21 22.43
CA PHE A 35 -9.85 30.04 23.65
C PHE A 35 -11.30 29.98 24.12
N PHE A 36 -11.54 29.46 25.33
CA PHE A 36 -12.83 29.59 26.00
C PHE A 36 -12.74 30.75 27.01
N PHE A 37 -13.60 31.73 26.85
CA PHE A 37 -13.82 32.74 27.86
C PHE A 37 -14.96 32.31 28.78
N VAL A 38 -14.69 32.05 30.04
CA VAL A 38 -15.72 31.84 31.05
C VAL A 38 -15.81 33.16 31.86
N ILE A 39 -16.92 33.85 31.68
CA ILE A 39 -17.19 35.07 32.46
C ILE A 39 -18.00 34.68 33.69
N PHE A 40 -17.39 34.74 34.87
CA PHE A 40 -18.09 34.69 36.14
C PHE A 40 -18.31 36.12 36.62
N ALA A 41 -19.55 36.56 36.76
CA ALA A 41 -19.93 37.85 37.33
C ALA A 41 -20.52 37.67 38.73
N PRO A 42 -19.74 37.84 39.80
CA PRO A 42 -20.31 38.30 41.06
C PRO A 42 -20.10 39.83 41.18
N MET A 43 -21.09 40.50 41.67
CA MET A 43 -21.12 41.96 41.83
C MET A 43 -19.85 42.48 42.51
N LYS A 44 -19.05 43.22 41.77
CA LYS A 44 -17.98 44.18 42.10
C LYS A 44 -16.55 43.88 41.61
N LYS A 45 -16.26 42.78 40.94
CA LYS A 45 -14.99 42.65 40.16
C LYS A 45 -15.18 41.59 39.07
N ILE A 46 -14.95 41.94 37.82
CA ILE A 46 -14.90 40.98 36.68
C ILE A 46 -13.52 40.34 36.74
N ILE A 47 -13.48 39.03 37.04
CA ILE A 47 -12.26 38.22 36.89
C ILE A 47 -12.42 37.44 35.59
N VAL A 48 -11.61 37.74 34.59
CA VAL A 48 -11.51 36.96 33.37
C VAL A 48 -10.51 35.82 33.63
N ILE A 49 -11.01 34.60 33.73
CA ILE A 49 -10.14 33.42 33.79
C ILE A 49 -10.01 32.90 32.38
N LEU A 50 -8.82 33.01 31.80
CA LEU A 50 -8.45 32.36 30.55
C LEU A 50 -8.09 30.89 30.86
N LEU A 51 -9.00 29.98 30.61
CA LEU A 51 -8.70 28.55 30.60
C LEU A 51 -8.27 28.18 29.18
N ILE A 52 -6.97 27.98 28.98
CA ILE A 52 -6.40 27.41 27.77
C ILE A 52 -6.57 25.88 27.86
N PHE A 53 -7.62 25.34 27.26
CA PHE A 53 -7.69 23.91 27.00
C PHE A 53 -7.00 23.66 25.67
N SER A 54 -5.76 23.22 25.70
CA SER A 54 -5.13 22.56 24.56
C SER A 54 -5.75 21.15 24.44
N ILE A 55 -6.87 21.02 23.74
CA ILE A 55 -7.28 19.72 23.24
C ILE A 55 -6.36 19.45 22.05
N THR A 56 -5.24 18.82 22.29
CA THR A 56 -4.58 18.04 21.26
C THR A 56 -5.50 16.87 20.96
N LEU A 57 -6.48 17.07 20.09
CA LEU A 57 -6.94 16.00 19.24
C LEU A 57 -5.70 15.61 18.45
N GLY A 58 -5.00 14.58 18.89
CA GLY A 58 -4.07 13.86 18.05
C GLY A 58 -4.87 13.47 16.82
N ALA A 59 -4.81 14.28 15.76
CA ALA A 59 -5.13 13.80 14.44
C ALA A 59 -4.18 12.61 14.29
N LYS A 60 -4.72 11.37 14.26
CA LYS A 60 -3.95 10.22 13.81
C LYS A 60 -3.31 10.69 12.53
N ALA A 61 -1.98 10.72 12.51
CA ALA A 61 -1.25 11.10 11.31
C ALA A 61 -1.78 10.20 10.21
N GLN A 62 -2.27 10.79 9.14
CA GLN A 62 -2.83 10.08 8.01
C GLN A 62 -1.70 9.25 7.43
N LYS A 63 -1.78 7.93 7.53
CA LYS A 63 -0.72 7.01 7.09
C LYS A 63 -0.86 6.77 5.59
N THR A 64 -0.34 7.70 4.80
CA THR A 64 -0.11 7.49 3.37
C THR A 64 1.19 6.69 3.16
N PRO A 65 1.47 6.15 1.94
CA PRO A 65 2.72 5.44 1.67
C PRO A 65 3.95 6.25 2.09
N LEU A 66 4.97 5.59 2.63
CA LEU A 66 6.21 6.27 3.01
C LEU A 66 6.89 6.91 1.80
N MET A 67 7.50 8.07 2.01
CA MET A 67 8.34 8.75 1.03
C MET A 67 9.65 9.16 1.66
N GLY A 68 10.76 8.82 1.01
CA GLY A 68 12.09 9.12 1.54
C GLY A 68 13.22 8.56 0.72
N TRP A 69 14.29 8.26 1.40
CA TRP A 69 15.52 7.70 0.84
C TRP A 69 16.01 6.56 1.73
N SER A 70 16.60 5.52 1.12
CA SER A 70 17.24 4.41 1.83
C SER A 70 18.65 4.14 1.27
N SER A 71 19.56 3.75 2.14
CA SER A 71 20.98 3.67 1.82
C SER A 71 21.37 2.45 0.97
N TRP A 72 20.58 1.38 0.96
CA TRP A 72 21.02 0.07 0.48
C TRP A 72 21.44 0.06 -0.99
N ASN A 73 20.56 0.48 -1.90
CA ASN A 73 20.80 0.27 -3.34
C ASN A 73 21.97 1.09 -3.89
N ALA A 74 22.26 2.26 -3.32
CA ALA A 74 23.39 3.07 -3.74
C ALA A 74 24.71 2.68 -3.05
N TYR A 75 24.65 2.24 -1.79
CA TYR A 75 25.84 2.16 -0.95
C TYR A 75 26.07 0.79 -0.29
N GLY A 76 25.05 -0.10 -0.26
CA GLY A 76 25.14 -1.37 0.45
C GLY A 76 25.60 -1.18 1.89
N LEU A 77 26.60 -1.94 2.31
CA LEU A 77 27.22 -1.84 3.64
C LEU A 77 28.16 -0.63 3.84
N ASN A 78 28.47 0.13 2.76
CA ASN A 78 29.44 1.23 2.80
C ASN A 78 28.79 2.54 3.24
N ILE A 79 28.21 2.56 4.43
CA ILE A 79 27.55 3.71 5.02
C ILE A 79 28.29 4.23 6.26
N ASN A 80 28.12 5.51 6.55
CA ASN A 80 28.66 6.17 7.75
C ASN A 80 27.88 7.45 8.05
N ASP A 81 28.12 8.04 9.24
CA ASP A 81 27.47 9.30 9.69
C ASP A 81 27.51 10.41 8.63
N SER A 82 28.69 10.64 8.03
CA SER A 82 28.89 11.73 7.07
C SER A 82 28.07 11.52 5.80
N LEU A 83 28.01 10.30 5.30
CA LEU A 83 27.21 9.95 4.12
C LEU A 83 25.72 10.14 4.38
N ILE A 84 25.21 9.64 5.51
CA ILE A 84 23.80 9.80 5.86
C ILE A 84 23.43 11.29 6.02
N CYS A 85 24.27 12.08 6.68
CA CYS A 85 24.09 13.53 6.77
C CYS A 85 24.10 14.20 5.39
N SER A 86 25.00 13.80 4.49
CA SER A 86 25.07 14.34 3.12
C SER A 86 23.80 14.07 2.33
N GLN A 87 23.22 12.85 2.42
CA GLN A 87 21.98 12.52 1.75
C GLN A 87 20.77 13.26 2.38
N ALA A 88 20.78 13.44 3.70
CA ALA A 88 19.78 14.25 4.39
C ALA A 88 19.84 15.73 3.99
N ASP A 89 21.03 16.28 3.79
CA ASP A 89 21.20 17.64 3.29
C ASP A 89 20.76 17.77 1.83
N ALA A 90 21.08 16.78 1.00
CA ALA A 90 20.69 16.74 -0.40
C ALA A 90 19.16 16.68 -0.57
N ILE A 91 18.44 15.85 0.22
CA ILE A 91 16.96 15.75 0.11
C ILE A 91 16.28 17.09 0.40
N ILE A 92 16.86 17.89 1.32
CA ILE A 92 16.40 19.25 1.61
C ILE A 92 16.83 20.22 0.52
N GLY A 93 18.13 20.24 0.21
CA GLY A 93 18.71 21.18 -0.77
C GLY A 93 18.10 21.06 -2.18
N LEU A 94 17.70 19.84 -2.57
CA LEU A 94 17.00 19.57 -3.81
C LEU A 94 15.49 19.88 -3.74
N GLY A 95 14.94 20.24 -2.59
CA GLY A 95 13.52 20.52 -2.38
C GLY A 95 12.63 19.27 -2.41
N LEU A 96 13.18 18.08 -2.23
CA LEU A 96 12.44 16.81 -2.17
C LEU A 96 11.66 16.68 -0.86
N ALA A 97 12.23 17.16 0.26
CA ALA A 97 11.55 17.17 1.55
C ALA A 97 10.24 17.96 1.53
N GLU A 98 10.18 19.06 0.77
CA GLU A 98 8.95 19.86 0.57
C GLU A 98 7.88 19.12 -0.23
N LYS A 99 8.28 18.12 -1.04
CA LYS A 99 7.38 17.25 -1.81
C LYS A 99 6.93 16.01 -1.04
N GLY A 100 7.41 15.81 0.21
CA GLY A 100 6.98 14.73 1.08
C GLY A 100 8.04 13.65 1.33
N TYR A 101 9.19 13.67 0.66
CA TYR A 101 10.30 12.73 0.92
C TYR A 101 10.98 13.07 2.24
N ARG A 102 10.50 12.52 3.34
CA ARG A 102 10.94 12.92 4.68
C ARG A 102 11.70 11.85 5.44
N TYR A 103 11.61 10.58 5.04
CA TYR A 103 12.31 9.50 5.71
C TYR A 103 13.74 9.37 5.18
N ILE A 104 14.69 9.22 6.10
CA ILE A 104 16.07 8.84 5.82
C ILE A 104 16.29 7.50 6.50
N ASN A 105 16.34 6.43 5.72
CA ASN A 105 16.45 5.07 6.22
C ASN A 105 17.91 4.60 6.15
N ILE A 106 18.44 4.23 7.31
CA ILE A 106 19.75 3.59 7.46
C ILE A 106 19.50 2.10 7.33
N ASP A 107 19.93 1.51 6.21
CA ASP A 107 19.84 0.07 5.96
C ASP A 107 20.98 -0.68 6.65
N ASP A 108 21.25 -1.95 6.29
CA ASP A 108 22.32 -2.78 6.89
C ASP A 108 23.71 -2.10 6.78
N GLY A 109 24.62 -2.45 7.69
CA GLY A 109 25.98 -1.91 7.71
C GLY A 109 26.31 -1.00 8.91
N TYR A 110 25.37 -0.72 9.81
CA TYR A 110 25.61 0.08 11.01
C TYR A 110 25.98 -0.75 12.25
N PHE A 111 25.86 -2.05 12.21
CA PHE A 111 26.07 -2.95 13.35
C PHE A 111 27.54 -3.04 13.79
N GLY A 112 27.73 -3.12 15.10
CA GLY A 112 29.03 -3.31 15.75
C GLY A 112 29.07 -4.54 16.67
N GLY A 113 28.15 -5.50 16.45
CA GLY A 113 27.97 -6.67 17.32
C GLY A 113 27.09 -6.37 18.54
N ARG A 114 27.19 -7.22 19.56
CA ARG A 114 26.52 -7.05 20.87
C ARG A 114 27.53 -7.03 22.00
N ASP A 115 27.21 -6.32 23.09
CA ASP A 115 28.01 -6.35 24.32
C ASP A 115 27.74 -7.63 25.15
N ALA A 116 28.41 -7.75 26.29
CA ALA A 116 28.26 -8.88 27.19
C ALA A 116 26.84 -9.05 27.78
N ASN A 117 26.00 -8.01 27.73
CA ASN A 117 24.60 -8.01 28.17
C ASN A 117 23.63 -8.20 26.99
N GLY A 118 24.14 -8.45 25.80
CA GLY A 118 23.35 -8.61 24.58
C GLY A 118 22.89 -7.28 23.95
N LYS A 119 23.27 -6.11 24.48
CA LYS A 119 22.89 -4.82 23.92
C LYS A 119 23.61 -4.61 22.57
N LEU A 120 22.85 -4.22 21.54
CA LEU A 120 23.40 -3.86 20.21
C LEU A 120 24.38 -2.70 20.32
N LEU A 121 25.48 -2.83 19.58
CA LEU A 121 26.50 -1.80 19.42
C LEU A 121 26.50 -1.30 17.97
N THR A 122 26.83 -0.03 17.79
CA THR A 122 27.06 0.56 16.47
C THR A 122 28.49 0.33 16.00
N HIS A 123 28.69 0.27 14.70
CA HIS A 123 30.03 0.13 14.10
C HIS A 123 30.90 1.34 14.45
N LYS A 124 31.98 1.11 15.21
CA LYS A 124 32.77 2.18 15.85
C LYS A 124 33.45 3.14 14.88
N GLU A 125 33.84 2.68 13.68
CA GLU A 125 34.47 3.54 12.68
C GLU A 125 33.46 4.27 11.81
N ARG A 126 32.33 3.63 11.48
CA ARG A 126 31.29 4.19 10.62
C ARG A 126 30.38 5.15 11.40
N PHE A 127 30.07 4.83 12.65
CA PHE A 127 29.17 5.58 13.54
C PHE A 127 29.83 5.78 14.91
N PRO A 128 30.94 6.54 14.98
CA PRO A 128 31.74 6.66 16.21
C PRO A 128 31.00 7.30 17.38
N ASN A 129 29.99 8.11 17.08
CA ASN A 129 29.17 8.81 18.08
C ASN A 129 27.84 8.09 18.37
N GLY A 130 27.66 6.87 17.86
CA GLY A 130 26.38 6.16 17.91
C GLY A 130 25.32 6.77 16.99
N LEU A 131 24.08 6.26 17.07
CA LEU A 131 23.00 6.68 16.15
C LEU A 131 22.12 7.79 16.72
N ARG A 132 22.06 7.99 18.05
CA ARG A 132 21.18 9.01 18.65
C ARG A 132 21.49 10.42 18.12
N GLY A 133 22.76 10.82 18.07
CA GLY A 133 23.15 12.14 17.56
C GLY A 133 22.79 12.34 16.09
N LEU A 134 22.88 11.26 15.28
CA LEU A 134 22.47 11.28 13.88
C LEU A 134 20.94 11.44 13.74
N VAL A 135 20.17 10.71 14.54
CA VAL A 135 18.70 10.86 14.55
C VAL A 135 18.28 12.27 14.98
N ASP A 136 18.92 12.83 16.03
CA ASP A 136 18.67 14.21 16.45
C ASP A 136 18.99 15.22 15.31
N TYR A 137 20.06 14.97 14.54
CA TYR A 137 20.37 15.79 13.36
C TYR A 137 19.27 15.75 12.31
N LEU A 138 18.72 14.56 11.99
CA LEU A 138 17.63 14.39 11.04
C LEU A 138 16.35 15.09 11.54
N HIS A 139 15.98 14.88 12.79
CA HIS A 139 14.80 15.48 13.40
C HIS A 139 14.89 17.03 13.46
N ASN A 140 16.06 17.60 13.77
CA ASN A 140 16.29 19.04 13.76
C ASN A 140 16.11 19.67 12.37
N LYS A 141 16.22 18.88 11.31
CA LYS A 141 15.96 19.28 9.92
C LYS A 141 14.50 19.03 9.47
N GLY A 142 13.63 18.51 10.36
CA GLY A 142 12.25 18.18 10.06
C GLY A 142 12.10 16.89 9.23
N LEU A 143 13.15 16.06 9.18
CA LEU A 143 13.15 14.73 8.59
C LEU A 143 12.79 13.68 9.65
N LYS A 144 12.51 12.46 9.21
CA LYS A 144 12.27 11.29 10.03
C LYS A 144 13.38 10.26 9.80
N ALA A 145 13.70 9.51 10.84
CA ALA A 145 14.75 8.51 10.81
C ALA A 145 14.16 7.10 10.72
N GLY A 146 14.66 6.30 9.77
CA GLY A 146 14.36 4.87 9.67
C GLY A 146 15.60 4.01 9.92
N ILE A 147 15.38 2.80 10.42
CA ILE A 147 16.43 1.83 10.69
C ILE A 147 16.09 0.47 10.09
N TYR A 148 17.10 -0.35 9.88
CA TYR A 148 17.02 -1.72 9.39
C TYR A 148 17.27 -2.72 10.51
N THR A 149 16.67 -3.89 10.44
CA THR A 149 17.03 -5.07 11.23
C THR A 149 16.54 -6.35 10.55
N ASP A 150 16.82 -7.50 11.14
CA ASP A 150 16.39 -8.82 10.65
C ASP A 150 15.54 -9.56 11.70
N ALA A 151 14.51 -10.26 11.27
CA ALA A 151 13.63 -11.03 12.14
C ALA A 151 14.31 -12.22 12.84
N GLY A 152 15.39 -12.73 12.26
CA GLY A 152 16.14 -13.88 12.74
C GLY A 152 17.34 -13.51 13.60
N ALA A 153 18.40 -14.31 13.49
CA ALA A 153 19.63 -14.17 14.27
C ALA A 153 20.68 -13.26 13.61
N ASN A 154 20.69 -13.16 12.27
CA ASN A 154 21.74 -12.51 11.50
C ASN A 154 21.13 -11.60 10.44
N THR A 155 21.89 -10.60 9.95
CA THR A 155 21.43 -9.72 8.87
C THR A 155 21.72 -10.29 7.49
N CYS A 156 21.03 -9.77 6.45
CA CYS A 156 21.25 -10.15 5.06
C CYS A 156 22.69 -9.85 4.60
N GLY A 157 23.27 -8.73 5.02
CA GLY A 157 24.63 -8.36 4.71
C GLY A 157 25.69 -9.35 5.19
N SER A 158 25.40 -10.13 6.23
CA SER A 158 26.29 -11.19 6.72
C SER A 158 26.39 -12.39 5.76
N TYR A 159 25.42 -12.55 4.85
CA TYR A 159 25.35 -13.67 3.90
C TYR A 159 25.55 -13.25 2.45
N TRP A 160 24.86 -12.20 2.02
CA TRP A 160 24.73 -11.85 0.60
C TRP A 160 25.66 -10.74 0.15
N ALA A 161 26.16 -9.88 1.07
CA ALA A 161 27.06 -8.81 0.70
C ALA A 161 28.44 -9.32 0.28
N THR A 162 29.14 -8.54 -0.54
CA THR A 162 30.52 -8.82 -0.94
C THR A 162 31.38 -7.57 -0.71
N PRO A 163 32.31 -7.59 0.27
CA PRO A 163 32.56 -8.67 1.23
C PRO A 163 31.43 -8.85 2.25
N LYS A 164 31.27 -10.05 2.80
CA LYS A 164 30.29 -10.35 3.85
C LYS A 164 30.55 -9.52 5.11
N ASP A 165 29.48 -9.00 5.71
CA ASP A 165 29.59 -8.28 6.98
C ASP A 165 29.59 -9.24 8.18
N THR A 166 30.76 -9.53 8.73
CA THR A 166 30.87 -10.37 9.93
C THR A 166 30.24 -9.74 11.17
N MET A 167 30.06 -8.41 11.20
CA MET A 167 29.38 -7.69 12.28
C MET A 167 27.86 -7.85 12.24
N GLY A 168 27.31 -8.33 11.12
CA GLY A 168 25.89 -8.67 10.95
C GLY A 168 25.50 -10.02 11.57
N ILE A 169 26.47 -10.80 12.09
CA ILE A 169 26.21 -12.10 12.73
C ILE A 169 25.78 -11.90 14.19
N GLY A 170 24.67 -12.52 14.59
CA GLY A 170 24.15 -12.47 15.96
C GLY A 170 23.50 -11.13 16.37
N VAL A 171 23.22 -10.24 15.42
CA VAL A 171 22.66 -8.90 15.69
C VAL A 171 21.17 -8.76 15.33
N GLY A 172 20.56 -9.81 14.74
CA GLY A 172 19.13 -9.82 14.47
C GLY A 172 18.26 -9.85 15.73
N LEU A 173 16.97 -9.65 15.56
CA LEU A 173 16.01 -9.49 16.65
C LEU A 173 15.77 -10.75 17.50
N TYR A 174 15.99 -11.95 16.94
CA TYR A 174 15.60 -13.18 17.59
C TYR A 174 16.25 -13.33 18.98
N GLY A 175 15.37 -13.37 20.00
CA GLY A 175 15.77 -13.40 21.41
C GLY A 175 16.00 -12.03 22.06
N TYR A 176 15.97 -10.93 21.29
CA TYR A 176 16.27 -9.57 21.76
C TYR A 176 15.19 -8.53 21.42
N ASP A 177 14.03 -8.93 20.89
CA ASP A 177 12.98 -8.04 20.36
C ASP A 177 12.73 -6.79 21.20
N LYS A 178 12.40 -6.99 22.49
CA LYS A 178 12.06 -5.87 23.38
C LYS A 178 13.25 -4.99 23.70
N GLN A 179 14.43 -5.57 23.88
CA GLN A 179 15.65 -4.83 24.16
C GLN A 179 16.05 -3.96 22.98
N ASP A 180 16.01 -4.53 21.76
CA ASP A 180 16.41 -3.81 20.57
C ASP A 180 15.37 -2.76 20.17
N PHE A 181 14.08 -3.03 20.30
CA PHE A 181 13.05 -2.02 20.04
C PHE A 181 13.04 -0.89 21.08
N ASP A 182 13.38 -1.16 22.34
CA ASP A 182 13.57 -0.09 23.32
C ASP A 182 14.76 0.80 22.92
N LEU A 183 15.85 0.18 22.47
CA LEU A 183 17.01 0.88 21.95
C LEU A 183 16.69 1.71 20.70
N PHE A 184 16.03 1.12 19.71
CA PHE A 184 15.71 1.81 18.45
C PHE A 184 14.73 2.97 18.66
N PHE A 185 13.64 2.76 19.40
CA PHE A 185 12.54 3.71 19.41
C PHE A 185 12.57 4.65 20.62
N ASN A 186 13.09 4.21 21.76
CA ASN A 186 13.09 5.01 22.99
C ASN A 186 14.45 5.62 23.30
N GLU A 187 15.57 4.92 23.01
CA GLU A 187 16.90 5.47 23.24
C GLU A 187 17.42 6.24 22.01
N TRP A 188 17.34 5.65 20.79
CA TRP A 188 17.81 6.28 19.55
C TRP A 188 16.75 7.13 18.84
N ASP A 189 15.47 6.93 19.14
CA ASP A 189 14.33 7.71 18.67
C ASP A 189 13.98 7.59 17.18
N PHE A 190 14.23 6.43 16.58
CA PHE A 190 13.82 6.13 15.22
C PHE A 190 12.29 6.12 15.05
N ASP A 191 11.80 6.47 13.85
CA ASP A 191 10.38 6.58 13.49
C ASP A 191 9.87 5.42 12.63
N PHE A 192 10.78 4.66 12.03
CA PHE A 192 10.48 3.58 11.10
C PHE A 192 11.50 2.44 11.25
N VAL A 193 11.05 1.21 10.98
CA VAL A 193 11.94 0.06 10.87
C VAL A 193 11.58 -0.83 9.68
N LYS A 194 12.59 -1.19 8.85
CA LYS A 194 12.53 -2.27 7.86
C LYS A 194 13.03 -3.55 8.53
N ILE A 195 12.29 -4.65 8.37
CA ILE A 195 12.62 -5.92 9.01
C ILE A 195 12.72 -7.00 7.93
N ASP A 196 13.94 -7.45 7.68
CA ASP A 196 14.27 -8.54 6.77
C ASP A 196 14.08 -9.91 7.45
N TYR A 197 14.25 -10.99 6.69
CA TYR A 197 14.03 -12.36 7.16
C TYR A 197 15.21 -13.30 6.86
N CYS A 198 16.37 -12.80 6.43
CA CYS A 198 17.52 -13.61 6.06
C CYS A 198 17.98 -14.52 7.20
N GLY A 199 18.14 -13.97 8.39
CA GLY A 199 18.64 -14.70 9.55
C GLY A 199 17.63 -15.61 10.23
N ALA A 200 16.40 -15.66 9.75
CA ALA A 200 15.35 -16.53 10.23
C ALA A 200 15.25 -17.86 9.46
N GLU A 201 15.93 -17.97 8.31
CA GLU A 201 15.96 -19.16 7.47
C GLU A 201 17.17 -20.05 7.81
N ALA A 202 16.95 -21.37 7.92
CA ALA A 202 17.98 -22.35 8.27
C ALA A 202 19.23 -22.30 7.38
N ARG A 203 19.06 -21.99 6.09
CA ARG A 203 20.17 -21.86 5.13
C ARG A 203 21.12 -20.70 5.42
N ASN A 204 20.67 -19.72 6.18
CA ASN A 204 21.35 -18.45 6.41
C ASN A 204 21.84 -18.28 7.86
N ASN A 205 21.88 -19.33 8.66
CA ASN A 205 22.47 -19.27 10.01
C ASN A 205 23.15 -20.59 10.40
N ILE A 206 24.22 -20.49 11.18
CA ILE A 206 25.03 -21.64 11.60
C ILE A 206 24.27 -22.60 12.50
N ASP A 207 23.36 -22.07 13.33
CA ASP A 207 22.60 -22.84 14.31
C ASP A 207 21.38 -23.53 13.67
N GLY A 208 21.18 -23.37 12.36
CA GLY A 208 20.07 -23.96 11.62
C GLY A 208 18.71 -23.44 12.10
N LEU A 209 18.66 -22.20 12.57
CA LEU A 209 17.41 -21.53 12.98
C LEU A 209 16.46 -21.43 11.78
N ASP A 210 15.26 -21.98 11.96
CA ASP A 210 14.20 -22.01 10.96
C ASP A 210 12.89 -21.59 11.63
N LEU A 211 12.42 -20.39 11.36
CA LEU A 211 11.28 -19.80 12.04
C LEU A 211 10.03 -19.86 11.18
N ASP A 212 8.88 -20.06 11.82
CA ASP A 212 7.58 -19.85 11.19
C ASP A 212 7.38 -18.35 10.97
N GLU A 213 7.20 -17.97 9.71
CA GLU A 213 7.23 -16.59 9.28
C GLU A 213 6.05 -15.77 9.85
N GLU A 214 4.82 -16.24 9.68
CA GLU A 214 3.62 -15.56 10.19
C GLU A 214 3.68 -15.38 11.70
N LYS A 215 4.03 -16.44 12.42
CA LYS A 215 4.19 -16.40 13.88
C LYS A 215 5.26 -15.40 14.28
N ARG A 216 6.42 -15.43 13.61
CA ARG A 216 7.54 -14.57 13.94
C ARG A 216 7.21 -13.09 13.74
N PHE A 217 6.62 -12.71 12.62
CA PHE A 217 6.23 -11.32 12.38
C PHE A 217 5.09 -10.85 13.30
N LYS A 218 4.18 -11.73 13.72
CA LYS A 218 3.17 -11.42 14.74
C LYS A 218 3.80 -11.16 16.13
N GLU A 219 4.84 -11.92 16.51
CA GLU A 219 5.63 -11.67 17.72
C GLU A 219 6.34 -10.31 17.66
N ILE A 220 6.94 -9.98 16.53
CA ILE A 220 7.59 -8.69 16.25
C ILE A 220 6.58 -7.54 16.35
N ALA A 221 5.43 -7.63 15.70
CA ALA A 221 4.37 -6.63 15.78
C ALA A 221 3.93 -6.37 17.23
N GLN A 222 3.77 -7.44 18.03
CA GLN A 222 3.44 -7.32 19.44
C GLN A 222 4.58 -6.68 20.25
N ALA A 223 5.83 -6.99 19.94
CA ALA A 223 6.99 -6.39 20.60
C ALA A 223 7.10 -4.89 20.30
N ILE A 224 6.96 -4.46 19.04
CA ILE A 224 6.89 -3.04 18.63
C ILE A 224 5.80 -2.31 19.43
N LYS A 225 4.57 -2.84 19.40
CA LYS A 225 3.41 -2.26 20.07
C LYS A 225 3.57 -2.07 21.57
N THR A 226 4.24 -3.02 22.24
CA THR A 226 4.37 -3.02 23.70
C THR A 226 5.60 -2.28 24.21
N THR A 227 6.60 -2.05 23.36
CA THR A 227 7.87 -1.44 23.75
C THR A 227 7.94 0.03 23.38
N SER A 228 7.49 0.41 22.20
CA SER A 228 7.57 1.80 21.74
C SER A 228 6.62 2.71 22.51
N LYS A 229 7.12 3.91 22.86
CA LYS A 229 6.35 5.00 23.49
C LYS A 229 5.66 5.92 22.48
N LYS A 230 5.96 5.75 21.20
CA LYS A 230 5.37 6.48 20.07
C LYS A 230 4.86 5.51 19.00
N GLU A 231 4.05 5.98 18.09
CA GLU A 231 3.65 5.19 16.92
C GLU A 231 4.83 5.02 15.99
N ILE A 232 5.11 3.76 15.60
CA ILE A 232 6.19 3.39 14.70
C ILE A 232 5.59 2.83 13.42
N SER A 233 6.03 3.33 12.28
CA SER A 233 5.77 2.68 11.00
C SER A 233 6.79 1.58 10.74
N TRP A 234 6.37 0.48 10.10
CA TRP A 234 7.28 -0.61 9.83
C TRP A 234 6.93 -1.40 8.58
N ASN A 235 7.94 -2.06 8.04
CA ASN A 235 7.88 -2.81 6.79
C ASN A 235 8.35 -4.24 7.00
N ILE A 236 7.62 -5.19 6.41
CA ILE A 236 8.03 -6.60 6.28
C ILE A 236 8.77 -6.75 4.95
N CYS A 237 10.02 -7.17 4.99
CA CYS A 237 10.80 -7.43 3.79
C CYS A 237 11.08 -8.93 3.65
N ARG A 238 10.33 -9.60 2.75
CA ARG A 238 10.36 -11.05 2.58
C ARG A 238 10.53 -11.48 1.11
N TRP A 239 10.78 -10.56 0.19
CA TRP A 239 11.08 -10.81 -1.23
C TRP A 239 9.97 -11.54 -2.02
N ALA A 240 8.79 -11.66 -1.46
CA ALA A 240 7.56 -12.18 -2.05
C ALA A 240 6.37 -11.64 -1.28
N PHE A 241 5.13 -11.79 -1.80
CA PHE A 241 3.94 -11.47 -1.01
C PHE A 241 3.82 -12.46 0.16
N PRO A 242 3.95 -11.98 1.42
CA PRO A 242 4.11 -12.90 2.56
C PRO A 242 2.83 -13.62 2.96
N GLY A 243 1.69 -13.09 2.57
CA GLY A 243 0.37 -13.61 2.92
C GLY A 243 -0.57 -12.53 3.47
N THR A 244 -1.85 -12.85 3.56
CA THR A 244 -2.89 -11.91 3.99
C THR A 244 -2.74 -11.43 5.43
N TRP A 245 -2.04 -12.20 6.27
CA TRP A 245 -1.74 -11.83 7.66
C TRP A 245 -0.86 -10.57 7.77
N ALA A 246 0.00 -10.30 6.78
CA ALA A 246 0.85 -9.11 6.76
C ALA A 246 0.01 -7.83 6.69
N CYS A 247 -1.11 -7.87 5.96
CA CYS A 247 -2.05 -6.74 5.81
C CYS A 247 -2.70 -6.32 7.14
N GLU A 248 -2.68 -7.18 8.16
CA GLU A 248 -3.29 -6.92 9.46
C GLU A 248 -2.32 -6.31 10.47
N ILE A 249 -1.00 -6.49 10.25
CA ILE A 249 0.00 -6.18 11.27
C ILE A 249 1.02 -5.11 10.86
N ALA A 250 1.35 -4.97 9.57
CA ALA A 250 2.38 -4.06 9.08
C ALA A 250 1.80 -2.87 8.30
N ASP A 251 2.55 -1.77 8.22
CA ASP A 251 2.17 -0.61 7.39
C ASP A 251 2.50 -0.85 5.90
N SER A 252 3.52 -1.68 5.62
CA SER A 252 3.86 -2.12 4.26
C SER A 252 4.61 -3.45 4.28
N TRP A 253 4.61 -4.14 3.14
CA TRP A 253 5.33 -5.41 2.95
C TRP A 253 5.81 -5.52 1.51
N ARG A 254 7.03 -6.02 1.34
CA ARG A 254 7.60 -6.31 0.03
C ARG A 254 6.78 -7.38 -0.69
N THR A 255 6.63 -7.20 -1.99
CA THR A 255 5.81 -8.10 -2.83
C THR A 255 6.64 -8.95 -3.77
N THR A 256 7.93 -8.66 -3.94
CA THR A 256 8.81 -9.30 -4.92
C THR A 256 10.23 -9.40 -4.41
N GLU A 257 11.07 -10.15 -5.12
CA GLU A 257 12.53 -10.10 -4.99
C GLU A 257 13.06 -8.66 -5.08
N ASP A 258 14.31 -8.45 -4.64
CA ASP A 258 14.95 -7.14 -4.64
C ASP A 258 15.08 -6.57 -6.04
N ILE A 259 14.81 -5.27 -6.15
CA ILE A 259 15.03 -4.52 -7.38
C ILE A 259 16.53 -4.41 -7.68
N TYR A 260 16.87 -4.65 -8.92
CA TYR A 260 18.19 -4.34 -9.45
C TYR A 260 18.08 -3.39 -10.64
N LEU A 261 19.19 -2.73 -10.95
CA LEU A 261 19.23 -1.73 -12.00
C LEU A 261 19.00 -2.35 -13.39
N GLY A 262 17.92 -1.98 -14.05
CA GLY A 262 17.57 -2.38 -15.41
C GLY A 262 16.07 -2.64 -15.60
N TRP A 263 15.63 -2.49 -16.85
CA TRP A 263 14.23 -2.62 -17.23
C TRP A 263 13.59 -3.96 -16.84
N GLN A 264 14.34 -5.06 -16.98
CA GLN A 264 13.80 -6.40 -16.69
C GLN A 264 13.37 -6.56 -15.23
N SER A 265 14.13 -5.96 -14.29
CA SER A 265 13.76 -5.96 -12.88
C SER A 265 12.45 -5.20 -12.66
N ILE A 266 12.33 -3.99 -13.19
CA ILE A 266 11.14 -3.14 -13.07
C ILE A 266 9.93 -3.85 -13.68
N LYS A 267 10.08 -4.39 -14.91
CA LYS A 267 9.02 -5.14 -15.59
C LYS A 267 8.55 -6.33 -14.77
N SER A 268 9.48 -7.11 -14.19
CA SER A 268 9.18 -8.27 -13.34
C SER A 268 8.39 -7.86 -12.10
N ILE A 269 8.84 -6.82 -11.40
CA ILE A 269 8.19 -6.31 -10.19
C ILE A 269 6.77 -5.82 -10.51
N ILE A 270 6.60 -5.06 -11.59
CA ILE A 270 5.27 -4.61 -12.03
C ILE A 270 4.37 -5.83 -12.29
N SER A 271 4.84 -6.79 -13.07
CA SER A 271 4.06 -7.99 -13.45
C SER A 271 3.54 -8.76 -12.23
N GLN A 272 4.40 -8.99 -11.23
CA GLN A 272 4.03 -9.68 -9.99
C GLN A 272 3.08 -8.88 -9.10
N SER A 273 3.11 -7.55 -9.19
CA SER A 273 2.29 -6.67 -8.36
C SER A 273 0.92 -6.30 -8.94
N LEU A 274 0.67 -6.59 -10.25
CA LEU A 274 -0.56 -6.16 -10.96
C LEU A 274 -1.85 -6.62 -10.29
N TYR A 275 -1.86 -7.80 -9.67
CA TYR A 275 -3.05 -8.46 -9.14
C TYR A 275 -3.17 -8.37 -7.61
N LEU A 276 -2.33 -7.58 -6.94
CA LEU A 276 -2.31 -7.46 -5.48
C LEU A 276 -3.20 -6.32 -4.93
N SER A 277 -4.06 -5.73 -5.75
CA SER A 277 -4.87 -4.55 -5.37
C SER A 277 -5.83 -4.81 -4.20
N ALA A 278 -6.29 -6.06 -4.02
CA ALA A 278 -7.20 -6.43 -2.94
C ALA A 278 -6.57 -6.35 -1.55
N TYR A 279 -5.23 -6.37 -1.47
CA TYR A 279 -4.50 -6.45 -0.20
C TYR A 279 -4.08 -5.09 0.35
N THR A 280 -4.31 -3.99 -0.38
CA THR A 280 -4.02 -2.64 0.10
C THR A 280 -5.23 -1.98 0.73
N SER A 281 -4.97 -1.15 1.71
CA SER A 281 -5.95 -0.26 2.32
C SER A 281 -5.24 0.96 2.91
N PHE A 282 -6.01 1.94 3.37
CA PHE A 282 -5.44 3.11 4.01
C PHE A 282 -4.57 2.72 5.23
N GLY A 283 -3.28 3.05 5.14
CA GLY A 283 -2.27 2.72 6.15
C GLY A 283 -1.56 1.37 5.96
N HIS A 284 -1.91 0.59 4.91
CA HIS A 284 -1.37 -0.73 4.64
C HIS A 284 -1.12 -0.90 3.14
N TYR A 285 0.14 -1.04 2.73
CA TYR A 285 0.55 -0.92 1.33
C TYR A 285 1.45 -2.06 0.86
N ASN A 286 1.21 -2.50 -0.37
CA ASN A 286 2.17 -3.30 -1.11
C ASN A 286 3.41 -2.46 -1.41
N ASP A 287 4.59 -2.98 -1.09
CA ASP A 287 5.87 -2.34 -1.33
C ASP A 287 6.57 -2.99 -2.52
N MET A 288 6.63 -2.26 -3.62
CA MET A 288 7.26 -2.68 -4.87
C MET A 288 8.78 -2.41 -4.88
N ASP A 289 9.39 -2.19 -3.71
CA ASP A 289 10.79 -1.85 -3.52
C ASP A 289 11.16 -0.41 -3.90
N MET A 290 12.44 -0.09 -3.73
CA MET A 290 13.00 1.25 -3.91
C MET A 290 12.94 1.75 -5.35
N LEU A 291 13.06 3.06 -5.49
CA LEU A 291 13.09 3.73 -6.79
C LEU A 291 14.53 3.87 -7.31
N GLU A 292 14.79 3.32 -8.49
CA GLU A 292 16.06 3.36 -9.22
C GLU A 292 16.14 4.54 -10.21
N ILE A 293 15.39 5.61 -9.98
CA ILE A 293 15.28 6.77 -10.87
C ILE A 293 16.60 7.50 -11.01
N GLY A 294 16.98 7.81 -12.25
CA GLY A 294 18.20 8.53 -12.56
C GLY A 294 19.48 7.70 -12.48
N ARG A 295 19.38 6.38 -12.38
CA ARG A 295 20.51 5.45 -12.29
C ARG A 295 20.87 4.75 -13.62
N GLY A 296 20.44 5.28 -14.77
CA GLY A 296 20.82 4.77 -16.08
C GLY A 296 19.69 4.10 -16.86
N LEU A 297 18.47 4.13 -16.37
CA LEU A 297 17.27 3.81 -17.14
C LEU A 297 17.04 4.87 -18.22
N SER A 298 16.33 4.52 -19.29
CA SER A 298 15.85 5.50 -20.25
C SER A 298 14.80 6.43 -19.61
N GLU A 299 14.55 7.57 -20.21
CA GLU A 299 13.56 8.54 -19.70
C GLU A 299 12.13 7.95 -19.64
N GLU A 300 11.76 7.09 -20.59
CA GLU A 300 10.46 6.41 -20.59
C GLU A 300 10.38 5.32 -19.52
N GLU A 301 11.49 4.61 -19.25
CA GLU A 301 11.57 3.63 -18.17
C GLU A 301 11.53 4.29 -16.79
N ASP A 302 12.26 5.42 -16.58
CA ASP A 302 12.17 6.24 -15.38
C ASP A 302 10.72 6.71 -15.12
N LYS A 303 10.04 7.20 -16.17
CA LYS A 303 8.62 7.60 -16.08
C LYS A 303 7.71 6.43 -15.74
N THR A 304 7.92 5.28 -16.36
CA THR A 304 7.14 4.07 -16.07
C THR A 304 7.37 3.62 -14.63
N HIS A 305 8.62 3.53 -14.19
CA HIS A 305 8.98 3.15 -12.83
C HIS A 305 8.29 4.06 -11.81
N PHE A 306 8.48 5.37 -11.90
CA PHE A 306 7.88 6.32 -10.98
C PHE A 306 6.35 6.34 -11.04
N GLY A 307 5.80 6.38 -12.27
CA GLY A 307 4.37 6.47 -12.48
C GLY A 307 3.59 5.26 -11.97
N ILE A 308 4.11 4.05 -12.23
CA ILE A 308 3.48 2.81 -11.75
C ILE A 308 3.55 2.75 -10.22
N TRP A 309 4.69 3.04 -9.56
CA TRP A 309 4.75 3.12 -8.09
C TRP A 309 3.73 4.12 -7.54
N CYS A 310 3.54 5.24 -8.23
CA CYS A 310 2.54 6.24 -7.82
C CYS A 310 1.10 5.73 -7.92
N ILE A 311 0.71 5.13 -9.05
CA ILE A 311 -0.67 4.67 -9.20
C ILE A 311 -0.97 3.41 -8.38
N MET A 312 0.05 2.60 -8.10
CA MET A 312 -0.05 1.42 -7.24
C MET A 312 -0.04 1.75 -5.75
N SER A 313 0.18 3.02 -5.37
CA SER A 313 0.32 3.48 -3.98
C SER A 313 1.43 2.73 -3.21
N SER A 314 2.51 2.38 -3.89
CA SER A 314 3.71 1.81 -3.28
C SER A 314 4.52 2.88 -2.54
N PRO A 315 5.25 2.57 -1.47
CA PRO A 315 6.21 3.49 -0.88
C PRO A 315 7.17 4.08 -1.91
N LEU A 316 7.47 5.38 -1.81
CA LEU A 316 8.37 6.09 -2.70
C LEU A 316 9.72 6.31 -2.01
N MET A 317 10.52 5.23 -1.94
CA MET A 317 11.82 5.22 -1.29
C MET A 317 12.93 5.29 -2.35
N LEU A 318 13.67 6.41 -2.39
CA LEU A 318 14.75 6.64 -3.35
C LEU A 318 15.96 5.75 -3.02
N GLY A 319 16.46 4.99 -4.00
CA GLY A 319 17.64 4.12 -3.88
C GLY A 319 18.90 4.69 -4.55
N CYS A 320 18.90 5.96 -4.96
CA CYS A 320 20.02 6.60 -5.67
C CYS A 320 20.90 7.45 -4.74
N ASP A 321 22.08 7.87 -5.24
CA ASP A 321 22.82 8.98 -4.66
C ASP A 321 22.17 10.30 -5.06
N LEU A 322 21.57 10.99 -4.10
CA LEU A 322 20.84 12.23 -4.35
C LEU A 322 21.72 13.36 -4.89
N ASN A 323 23.03 13.33 -4.60
CA ASN A 323 23.97 14.32 -5.10
C ASN A 323 24.28 14.16 -6.60
N SER A 324 23.90 13.03 -7.21
CA SER A 324 24.17 12.71 -8.61
C SER A 324 22.92 12.78 -9.52
N LEU A 325 21.76 13.18 -8.98
CA LEU A 325 20.52 13.25 -9.74
C LEU A 325 20.58 14.28 -10.89
N SER A 326 20.16 13.86 -12.07
CA SER A 326 19.95 14.75 -13.21
C SER A 326 18.73 15.68 -13.01
N GLU A 327 18.68 16.79 -13.72
CA GLU A 327 17.53 17.71 -13.70
C GLU A 327 16.22 17.01 -14.12
N ASN A 328 16.28 16.10 -15.12
CA ASN A 328 15.12 15.35 -15.58
C ASN A 328 14.60 14.40 -14.51
N ALA A 329 15.48 13.62 -13.88
CA ALA A 329 15.13 12.74 -12.78
C ALA A 329 14.54 13.53 -11.59
N LEU A 330 15.17 14.63 -11.21
CA LEU A 330 14.70 15.50 -10.14
C LEU A 330 13.32 16.11 -10.46
N SER A 331 13.11 16.56 -11.71
CA SER A 331 11.81 17.10 -12.16
C SER A 331 10.71 16.04 -12.09
N LEU A 332 11.01 14.79 -12.47
CA LEU A 332 10.08 13.66 -12.37
C LEU A 332 9.72 13.37 -10.91
N LEU A 333 10.72 13.22 -10.03
CA LEU A 333 10.53 12.95 -8.60
C LEU A 333 9.77 14.07 -7.86
N LYS A 334 9.75 15.28 -8.41
CA LYS A 334 9.01 16.44 -7.87
C LYS A 334 7.64 16.64 -8.51
N ASN A 335 7.16 15.73 -9.34
CA ASN A 335 5.84 15.84 -9.96
C ASN A 335 4.72 15.71 -8.92
N GLU A 336 4.16 16.86 -8.52
CA GLU A 336 3.15 16.94 -7.46
C GLU A 336 1.87 16.18 -7.78
N GLU A 337 1.49 16.03 -9.07
CA GLU A 337 0.27 15.33 -9.45
C GLU A 337 0.42 13.82 -9.34
N LEU A 338 1.59 13.29 -9.67
CA LEU A 338 1.91 11.86 -9.45
C LEU A 338 2.09 11.56 -7.95
N ILE A 339 2.75 12.46 -7.21
CA ILE A 339 2.86 12.34 -5.76
C ILE A 339 1.47 12.37 -5.11
N ALA A 340 0.59 13.29 -5.50
CA ALA A 340 -0.78 13.36 -5.00
C ALA A 340 -1.58 12.08 -5.29
N LEU A 341 -1.33 11.45 -6.45
CA LEU A 341 -1.92 10.16 -6.81
C LEU A 341 -1.45 9.03 -5.88
N ASN A 342 -0.16 9.01 -5.52
CA ASN A 342 0.41 8.06 -4.57
C ASN A 342 -0.12 8.29 -3.15
N GLN A 343 -0.23 9.54 -2.75
CA GLN A 343 -0.63 9.98 -1.42
C GLN A 343 -2.15 10.14 -1.26
N ASP A 344 -2.95 9.59 -2.20
CA ASP A 344 -4.41 9.66 -2.11
C ASP A 344 -4.92 8.92 -0.88
N THR A 345 -5.84 9.57 -0.18
CA THR A 345 -6.32 9.13 1.15
C THR A 345 -7.26 7.93 1.13
N LEU A 346 -7.65 7.46 -0.04
CA LEU A 346 -8.35 6.18 -0.17
C LEU A 346 -7.41 4.98 0.05
N GLY A 347 -6.10 5.15 -0.13
CA GLY A 347 -5.10 4.10 0.06
C GLY A 347 -5.25 2.93 -0.91
N LEU A 348 -5.78 3.18 -2.11
CA LEU A 348 -6.06 2.12 -3.08
C LEU A 348 -4.87 1.91 -4.03
N GLN A 349 -4.56 0.66 -4.27
CA GLN A 349 -3.77 0.25 -5.43
C GLN A 349 -4.66 0.19 -6.67
N ALA A 350 -4.14 0.59 -7.84
CA ALA A 350 -4.83 0.39 -9.11
C ALA A 350 -4.92 -1.10 -9.46
N TYR A 351 -5.99 -1.47 -10.15
CA TYR A 351 -6.21 -2.83 -10.64
C TYR A 351 -6.35 -2.86 -12.17
N VAL A 352 -6.03 -3.98 -12.77
CA VAL A 352 -6.15 -4.20 -14.23
C VAL A 352 -7.62 -4.31 -14.60
N VAL A 353 -8.06 -3.55 -15.61
CA VAL A 353 -9.41 -3.63 -16.17
C VAL A 353 -9.43 -4.14 -17.61
N GLU A 354 -8.30 -4.07 -18.30
CA GLU A 354 -8.19 -4.50 -19.69
C GLU A 354 -6.72 -4.82 -20.02
N LYS A 355 -6.49 -5.92 -20.77
CA LYS A 355 -5.24 -6.24 -21.43
C LYS A 355 -5.48 -6.25 -22.93
N THR A 356 -4.74 -5.46 -23.69
CA THR A 356 -4.86 -5.35 -25.15
C THR A 356 -3.49 -5.16 -25.77
N ASN A 357 -3.11 -5.98 -26.76
CA ASN A 357 -1.80 -5.96 -27.43
C ASN A 357 -0.63 -6.01 -26.41
N ASP A 358 -0.74 -6.87 -25.39
CA ASP A 358 0.18 -6.99 -24.25
C ASP A 358 0.34 -5.70 -23.42
N CYS A 359 -0.47 -4.68 -23.66
CA CYS A 359 -0.56 -3.48 -22.84
C CYS A 359 -1.65 -3.64 -21.78
N TYR A 360 -1.45 -3.00 -20.64
CA TYR A 360 -2.38 -3.05 -19.51
C TYR A 360 -3.02 -1.68 -19.28
N ILE A 361 -4.34 -1.68 -19.03
CA ILE A 361 -5.06 -0.53 -18.53
C ILE A 361 -5.36 -0.79 -17.05
N LEU A 362 -4.75 0.03 -16.20
CA LEU A 362 -4.98 0.01 -14.76
C LEU A 362 -5.89 1.17 -14.37
N VAL A 363 -6.69 0.99 -13.35
CA VAL A 363 -7.59 2.03 -12.86
C VAL A 363 -7.72 1.99 -11.34
N LYS A 364 -7.88 3.15 -10.72
CA LYS A 364 -8.31 3.28 -9.33
C LYS A 364 -9.23 4.48 -9.12
N ASP A 365 -10.09 4.39 -8.11
CA ASP A 365 -10.79 5.56 -7.61
C ASP A 365 -9.80 6.46 -6.87
N ILE A 366 -9.98 7.77 -6.95
CA ILE A 366 -9.22 8.78 -6.24
C ILE A 366 -10.17 9.77 -5.58
N GLU A 367 -9.72 10.39 -4.47
CA GLU A 367 -10.47 11.40 -3.71
C GLU A 367 -11.73 10.83 -3.02
N LYS A 368 -12.55 10.07 -3.75
CA LYS A 368 -13.78 9.47 -3.22
C LYS A 368 -14.15 8.18 -3.96
N ARG A 369 -14.42 7.11 -3.20
CA ARG A 369 -14.84 5.82 -3.77
C ARG A 369 -16.16 5.91 -4.50
N ASN A 370 -16.28 5.16 -5.60
CA ASN A 370 -17.48 5.08 -6.45
C ASN A 370 -17.95 6.44 -6.99
N ASP A 371 -17.05 7.43 -7.05
CA ASP A 371 -17.33 8.73 -7.67
C ASP A 371 -16.88 8.74 -9.14
N LYS A 372 -17.22 9.80 -9.84
CA LYS A 372 -16.98 10.00 -11.27
C LYS A 372 -15.55 10.42 -11.61
N THR A 373 -14.68 10.55 -10.61
CA THR A 373 -13.25 10.85 -10.76
C THR A 373 -12.41 9.61 -10.57
N ARG A 374 -11.59 9.26 -11.56
CA ARG A 374 -10.68 8.11 -11.53
C ARG A 374 -9.30 8.46 -12.06
N ALA A 375 -8.29 7.74 -11.59
CA ALA A 375 -6.99 7.71 -12.22
C ALA A 375 -6.82 6.43 -13.03
N ILE A 376 -6.16 6.54 -14.19
CA ILE A 376 -5.81 5.40 -15.03
C ILE A 376 -4.32 5.44 -15.38
N ALA A 377 -3.73 4.25 -15.57
CA ALA A 377 -2.45 4.09 -16.24
C ALA A 377 -2.62 3.18 -17.45
N ALA A 378 -2.02 3.58 -18.57
CA ALA A 378 -1.86 2.76 -19.74
C ALA A 378 -0.39 2.38 -19.85
N TYR A 379 -0.08 1.11 -19.70
CA TYR A 379 1.26 0.56 -19.56
C TYR A 379 1.61 -0.38 -20.72
N ASN A 380 2.71 -0.09 -21.40
CA ASN A 380 3.29 -0.91 -22.48
C ASN A 380 4.59 -1.57 -21.99
N PRO A 381 4.60 -2.84 -21.58
CA PRO A 381 5.81 -3.57 -21.19
C PRO A 381 6.62 -4.11 -22.37
N THR A 382 6.16 -3.93 -23.62
CA THR A 382 6.76 -4.53 -24.81
C THR A 382 7.87 -3.68 -25.40
N ASP A 383 8.72 -4.31 -26.22
CA ASP A 383 9.80 -3.64 -26.95
C ASP A 383 9.30 -2.90 -28.23
N ASN A 384 7.99 -2.87 -28.44
CA ASN A 384 7.38 -2.25 -29.62
C ASN A 384 6.45 -1.10 -29.23
N THR A 385 6.35 -0.10 -30.10
CA THR A 385 5.32 0.93 -29.98
C THR A 385 3.94 0.31 -30.19
N GLN A 386 3.01 0.59 -29.29
CA GLN A 386 1.64 0.12 -29.32
C GLN A 386 0.65 1.30 -29.43
N THR A 387 -0.41 1.11 -30.19
CA THR A 387 -1.55 2.04 -30.21
C THR A 387 -2.77 1.32 -29.67
N ILE A 388 -3.32 1.84 -28.58
CA ILE A 388 -4.45 1.23 -27.87
C ILE A 388 -5.61 2.20 -27.71
N LYS A 389 -6.81 1.65 -27.56
CA LYS A 389 -8.05 2.39 -27.29
C LYS A 389 -8.51 2.14 -25.88
N ILE A 390 -8.59 3.18 -25.08
CA ILE A 390 -9.11 3.14 -23.73
C ILE A 390 -10.62 3.37 -23.80
N ASN A 391 -11.41 2.34 -23.56
CA ASN A 391 -12.86 2.43 -23.58
C ASN A 391 -13.38 2.96 -22.23
N PHE A 392 -14.11 4.06 -22.24
CA PHE A 392 -14.64 4.65 -21.01
C PHE A 392 -15.68 3.79 -20.29
N LYS A 393 -16.39 2.93 -21.04
CA LYS A 393 -17.33 1.97 -20.45
C LYS A 393 -16.62 0.92 -19.59
N THR A 394 -15.44 0.45 -19.98
CA THR A 394 -14.64 -0.49 -19.15
C THR A 394 -14.12 0.17 -17.88
N LEU A 395 -14.07 1.51 -17.87
CA LEU A 395 -13.73 2.32 -16.70
C LEU A 395 -14.98 2.73 -15.88
N ASP A 396 -16.16 2.22 -16.20
CA ASP A 396 -17.46 2.62 -15.62
C ASP A 396 -17.77 4.12 -15.73
N LEU A 397 -17.24 4.82 -16.72
CA LEU A 397 -17.40 6.26 -16.92
C LEU A 397 -18.30 6.54 -18.13
N LEU A 398 -19.22 7.52 -17.98
CA LEU A 398 -20.18 7.90 -19.00
C LEU A 398 -20.25 9.41 -19.20
N GLY A 399 -20.80 9.79 -20.37
CA GLY A 399 -21.03 11.18 -20.74
C GLY A 399 -19.75 11.86 -21.21
N LYS A 400 -19.64 13.15 -20.94
CA LYS A 400 -18.44 13.92 -21.25
C LYS A 400 -17.36 13.63 -20.23
N ILE A 401 -16.13 13.41 -20.70
CA ILE A 401 -14.99 13.06 -19.85
C ILE A 401 -13.88 14.07 -20.05
N LYS A 402 -13.53 14.77 -18.97
CA LYS A 402 -12.36 15.63 -18.92
C LYS A 402 -11.14 14.76 -18.64
N ILE A 403 -10.07 14.93 -19.45
CA ILE A 403 -8.83 14.18 -19.34
C ILE A 403 -7.68 15.13 -19.01
N ARG A 404 -6.91 14.78 -17.96
CA ARG A 404 -5.67 15.47 -17.59
C ARG A 404 -4.51 14.49 -17.60
N ASP A 405 -3.46 14.83 -18.33
CA ASP A 405 -2.18 14.11 -18.33
C ASP A 405 -1.37 14.51 -17.09
N LEU A 406 -1.07 13.55 -16.22
CA LEU A 406 -0.39 13.80 -14.95
C LEU A 406 1.13 13.92 -15.10
N PHE A 407 1.74 13.32 -16.12
CA PHE A 407 3.16 13.55 -16.43
C PHE A 407 3.40 14.96 -16.97
N GLN A 408 2.58 15.38 -17.94
CA GLN A 408 2.68 16.69 -18.54
C GLN A 408 2.02 17.80 -17.71
N ARG A 409 1.22 17.43 -16.70
CA ARG A 409 0.40 18.34 -15.88
C ARG A 409 -0.49 19.23 -16.74
N LYS A 410 -1.09 18.65 -17.77
CA LYS A 410 -1.82 19.35 -18.83
C LYS A 410 -3.22 18.79 -19.04
N ASP A 411 -4.21 19.68 -19.12
CA ASP A 411 -5.55 19.30 -19.55
C ASP A 411 -5.54 19.02 -21.07
N LEU A 412 -6.02 17.84 -21.46
CA LEU A 412 -6.11 17.41 -22.85
C LEU A 412 -7.46 17.77 -23.48
N GLY A 413 -8.41 18.26 -22.69
CA GLY A 413 -9.75 18.66 -23.12
C GLY A 413 -10.86 17.72 -22.67
N ILE A 414 -12.01 17.81 -23.33
CA ILE A 414 -13.22 17.04 -23.03
C ILE A 414 -13.52 16.08 -24.18
N TRP A 415 -13.64 14.79 -23.87
CA TRP A 415 -14.02 13.73 -24.80
C TRP A 415 -15.51 13.44 -24.69
N GLN A 416 -16.15 13.27 -25.88
CA GLN A 416 -17.55 12.87 -26.00
C GLN A 416 -17.70 11.54 -26.74
N ASN A 417 -16.58 10.98 -27.23
CA ASN A 417 -16.50 9.67 -27.88
C ASN A 417 -16.52 8.55 -26.83
N GLN A 418 -16.75 7.31 -27.27
CA GLN A 418 -16.75 6.15 -26.41
C GLN A 418 -15.36 5.72 -25.94
N TYR A 419 -14.32 6.18 -26.60
CA TYR A 419 -12.94 5.81 -26.33
C TYR A 419 -11.96 6.97 -26.56
N PHE A 420 -10.80 6.84 -25.97
CA PHE A 420 -9.64 7.69 -26.10
C PHE A 420 -8.48 6.83 -26.63
N GLU A 421 -7.89 7.24 -27.77
CA GLU A 421 -6.80 6.52 -28.41
C GLU A 421 -5.46 7.14 -28.04
N ILE A 422 -4.48 6.30 -27.69
CA ILE A 422 -3.12 6.71 -27.34
C ILE A 422 -2.08 5.81 -27.96
N THR A 423 -0.92 6.38 -28.25
CA THR A 423 0.28 5.66 -28.69
C THR A 423 1.29 5.61 -27.54
N LEU A 424 1.74 4.42 -27.22
CA LEU A 424 2.67 4.10 -26.15
C LEU A 424 3.99 3.61 -26.76
N PRO A 425 5.09 4.37 -26.62
CA PRO A 425 6.43 3.86 -26.95
C PRO A 425 6.77 2.58 -26.21
N PRO A 426 7.85 1.86 -26.59
CA PRO A 426 8.35 0.75 -25.79
C PRO A 426 8.58 1.14 -24.33
N HIS A 427 8.32 0.23 -23.39
CA HIS A 427 8.55 0.38 -21.94
C HIS A 427 7.89 1.61 -21.30
N SER A 428 6.85 2.16 -21.93
CA SER A 428 6.26 3.43 -21.51
C SER A 428 4.97 3.28 -20.72
N THR A 429 4.69 4.27 -19.91
CA THR A 429 3.42 4.45 -19.21
C THR A 429 2.88 5.85 -19.43
N ARG A 430 1.56 5.98 -19.54
CA ARG A 430 0.84 7.26 -19.51
C ARG A 430 -0.19 7.20 -18.40
N ILE A 431 -0.24 8.27 -17.60
CA ILE A 431 -1.15 8.33 -16.44
C ILE A 431 -2.07 9.55 -16.60
N TYR A 432 -3.35 9.29 -16.46
CA TYR A 432 -4.38 10.30 -16.62
C TYR A 432 -5.33 10.34 -15.41
N ARG A 433 -5.75 11.56 -15.05
CA ARG A 433 -6.91 11.80 -14.22
C ARG A 433 -8.12 12.03 -15.14
N LEU A 434 -9.16 11.25 -14.93
CA LEU A 434 -10.41 11.33 -15.67
C LEU A 434 -11.52 11.85 -14.76
N GLU A 435 -12.33 12.79 -15.26
CA GLU A 435 -13.52 13.29 -14.57
C GLU A 435 -14.72 13.22 -15.53
N ALA A 436 -15.66 12.34 -15.23
CA ALA A 436 -16.82 12.07 -16.06
C ALA A 436 -18.07 12.85 -15.61
N GLU A 437 -19.06 12.98 -16.47
CA GLU A 437 -20.40 13.49 -16.08
C GLU A 437 -21.11 12.49 -15.16
N GLU A 438 -20.98 11.18 -15.45
CA GLU A 438 -21.67 10.12 -14.71
C GLU A 438 -20.72 8.94 -14.45
N ARG A 439 -20.99 8.21 -13.36
CA ARG A 439 -20.38 6.94 -13.01
C ARG A 439 -21.44 5.84 -13.00
N ASN A 440 -21.19 4.77 -13.74
CA ASN A 440 -21.97 3.54 -13.65
C ASN A 440 -21.60 2.72 -12.40
N GLU A 441 -22.51 1.88 -11.97
CA GLU A 441 -22.16 0.76 -11.09
C GLU A 441 -21.21 -0.18 -11.87
N ARG A 442 -20.14 -0.62 -11.22
CA ARG A 442 -19.28 -1.66 -11.80
C ARG A 442 -20.08 -2.93 -11.94
N THR A 443 -20.07 -3.52 -13.12
CA THR A 443 -20.81 -4.75 -13.40
C THR A 443 -19.90 -5.97 -13.50
N LYS A 444 -18.65 -5.83 -13.94
CA LYS A 444 -17.70 -6.91 -14.11
C LYS A 444 -16.64 -6.86 -13.00
N TYR A 445 -16.42 -7.99 -12.35
CA TYR A 445 -15.47 -8.17 -11.28
C TYR A 445 -14.58 -9.38 -11.60
N GLU A 446 -13.35 -9.11 -12.01
CA GLU A 446 -12.33 -10.13 -12.29
C GLU A 446 -11.95 -10.86 -11.01
N ALA A 447 -11.66 -12.16 -11.11
CA ALA A 447 -11.28 -12.97 -9.95
C ALA A 447 -9.92 -12.56 -9.38
N GLU A 448 -8.98 -12.17 -10.22
CA GLU A 448 -7.67 -11.70 -9.82
C GLU A 448 -7.67 -10.32 -9.11
N THR A 449 -8.81 -9.62 -9.08
CA THR A 449 -9.00 -8.42 -8.27
C THR A 449 -9.68 -8.71 -6.93
N ALA A 450 -9.98 -9.98 -6.64
CA ALA A 450 -10.63 -10.40 -5.41
C ALA A 450 -9.60 -10.65 -4.29
N TRP A 451 -10.07 -10.59 -3.06
CA TRP A 451 -9.32 -11.05 -1.90
C TRP A 451 -9.32 -12.58 -1.84
N LEU A 452 -8.15 -13.17 -1.79
CA LEU A 452 -7.95 -14.62 -1.60
C LEU A 452 -7.39 -14.83 -0.20
N SER A 453 -8.19 -15.39 0.73
CA SER A 453 -7.83 -15.39 2.15
C SER A 453 -6.59 -16.23 2.48
N ALA A 454 -6.31 -17.24 1.68
CA ALA A 454 -5.14 -18.12 1.87
C ALA A 454 -4.00 -17.83 0.87
N TYR A 455 -4.06 -16.70 0.14
CA TYR A 455 -3.02 -16.37 -0.83
C TYR A 455 -1.71 -15.99 -0.17
N GLN A 456 -0.64 -16.58 -0.67
CA GLN A 456 0.76 -16.27 -0.35
C GLN A 456 1.65 -16.77 -1.50
N GLU A 457 2.85 -16.21 -1.63
CA GLU A 457 3.81 -16.58 -2.69
C GLU A 457 5.03 -17.35 -2.16
N LEU A 458 5.05 -17.67 -0.86
CA LEU A 458 6.24 -18.18 -0.19
C LEU A 458 6.48 -19.69 -0.38
N GLU A 459 5.43 -20.50 -0.64
CA GLU A 459 5.55 -21.93 -0.75
C GLU A 459 4.73 -22.50 -1.92
N GLU A 460 5.41 -23.10 -2.91
CA GLU A 460 4.77 -23.67 -4.10
C GLU A 460 3.98 -24.98 -3.86
N ASN A 461 4.29 -25.70 -2.78
CA ASN A 461 3.82 -27.09 -2.57
C ASN A 461 3.01 -27.28 -1.29
N LEU A 462 2.17 -26.32 -0.93
CA LEU A 462 1.28 -26.47 0.22
C LEU A 462 0.25 -27.59 0.03
N THR A 463 -0.01 -28.33 1.10
CA THR A 463 -1.07 -29.35 1.14
C THR A 463 -2.00 -29.07 2.32
N PRO A 464 -3.26 -28.66 2.11
CA PRO A 464 -3.92 -28.43 0.82
C PRO A 464 -3.36 -27.25 0.02
N PRO A 465 -3.54 -27.25 -1.31
CA PRO A 465 -3.08 -26.14 -2.15
C PRO A 465 -3.75 -24.83 -1.73
N THR A 466 -3.05 -23.71 -1.92
CA THR A 466 -3.61 -22.37 -1.76
C THR A 466 -3.92 -21.75 -3.12
N ALA A 467 -4.84 -20.78 -3.13
CA ALA A 467 -5.21 -20.06 -4.35
C ALA A 467 -3.99 -19.42 -5.02
N ILE A 468 -3.95 -19.45 -6.35
CA ILE A 468 -2.92 -18.78 -7.16
C ILE A 468 -3.56 -18.02 -8.33
N TYR A 469 -2.85 -17.00 -8.82
CA TYR A 469 -3.10 -16.39 -10.12
C TYR A 469 -2.40 -17.22 -11.19
N GLU A 470 -3.13 -17.61 -12.23
CA GLU A 470 -2.64 -18.50 -13.30
C GLU A 470 -2.98 -17.91 -14.67
N GLU A 471 -1.98 -17.83 -15.56
CA GLU A 471 -2.23 -17.40 -16.94
C GLU A 471 -3.10 -18.42 -17.68
N ASN A 472 -4.16 -17.93 -18.32
CA ASN A 472 -5.05 -18.73 -19.13
C ASN A 472 -5.55 -17.94 -20.35
N PRO A 473 -5.13 -18.30 -21.58
CA PRO A 473 -5.52 -17.56 -22.79
C PRO A 473 -7.02 -17.56 -23.10
N GLN A 474 -7.83 -18.40 -22.45
CA GLN A 474 -9.27 -18.42 -22.61
C GLN A 474 -9.98 -17.45 -21.66
N ALA A 475 -9.31 -17.06 -20.57
CA ALA A 475 -9.88 -16.22 -19.54
C ALA A 475 -9.88 -14.74 -19.92
N SER A 476 -10.73 -13.98 -19.29
CA SER A 476 -10.72 -12.52 -19.36
C SER A 476 -9.37 -11.98 -18.89
N GLY A 477 -8.80 -11.03 -19.62
CA GLY A 477 -7.46 -10.51 -19.29
C GLY A 477 -6.34 -11.56 -19.35
N GLU A 478 -6.63 -12.77 -19.84
CA GLU A 478 -5.71 -13.92 -19.89
C GLU A 478 -5.26 -14.40 -18.50
N MET A 479 -6.05 -14.14 -17.45
CA MET A 479 -5.74 -14.51 -16.07
C MET A 479 -6.94 -15.19 -15.41
N ILE A 480 -6.68 -16.18 -14.55
CA ILE A 480 -7.70 -16.92 -13.80
C ILE A 480 -7.19 -17.19 -12.37
N VAL A 481 -8.09 -17.31 -11.42
CA VAL A 481 -7.75 -17.76 -10.05
C VAL A 481 -8.03 -19.24 -9.93
N SER A 482 -7.01 -20.02 -9.62
CA SER A 482 -7.06 -21.48 -9.50
C SER A 482 -6.67 -21.98 -8.11
N ARG A 483 -6.76 -23.31 -7.87
CA ARG A 483 -6.44 -24.00 -6.61
C ARG A 483 -7.26 -23.54 -5.39
N LEU A 484 -8.43 -23.00 -5.59
CA LEU A 484 -9.38 -22.63 -4.54
C LEU A 484 -10.09 -23.84 -3.93
N GLY A 485 -10.64 -23.68 -2.71
CA GLY A 485 -11.44 -24.69 -2.02
C GLY A 485 -10.64 -25.60 -1.11
N TYR A 486 -11.09 -26.84 -0.94
CA TYR A 486 -10.60 -27.87 -0.02
C TYR A 486 -10.82 -27.53 1.48
N ASN A 487 -11.00 -26.29 1.82
CA ASN A 487 -11.39 -25.80 3.13
C ASN A 487 -12.02 -24.39 2.99
N PRO A 488 -12.80 -23.95 3.98
CA PRO A 488 -13.51 -22.67 3.90
C PRO A 488 -12.63 -21.42 3.85
N ASN A 489 -11.37 -21.54 4.30
CA ASN A 489 -10.45 -20.39 4.34
C ASN A 489 -9.66 -20.20 3.05
N ASN A 490 -9.66 -21.19 2.14
CA ASN A 490 -9.09 -21.05 0.80
C ASN A 490 -10.19 -20.60 -0.17
N ASP A 491 -10.66 -19.38 0.04
CA ASP A 491 -11.83 -18.76 -0.59
C ASP A 491 -11.44 -17.59 -1.51
N LEU A 492 -12.44 -17.10 -2.24
CA LEU A 492 -12.36 -15.89 -3.04
C LEU A 492 -13.45 -14.91 -2.59
N GLN A 493 -13.09 -13.64 -2.36
CA GLN A 493 -14.02 -12.62 -1.89
C GLN A 493 -13.92 -11.36 -2.74
N TRP A 494 -14.97 -11.03 -3.49
CA TRP A 494 -15.13 -9.67 -4.00
C TRP A 494 -15.67 -8.79 -2.87
N ARG A 495 -14.79 -8.03 -2.28
CA ARG A 495 -15.13 -7.04 -1.27
C ARG A 495 -15.53 -5.74 -1.96
N GLU A 496 -16.42 -4.97 -1.37
CA GLU A 496 -16.85 -3.67 -1.91
C GLU A 496 -17.59 -3.75 -3.27
N VAL A 497 -18.41 -4.77 -3.48
CA VAL A 497 -19.34 -4.84 -4.59
C VAL A 497 -20.43 -3.77 -4.36
N TYR A 498 -20.30 -2.64 -5.07
CA TYR A 498 -21.16 -1.49 -4.84
C TYR A 498 -22.48 -1.57 -5.60
N SER A 499 -23.60 -1.39 -4.89
CA SER A 499 -24.92 -1.18 -5.47
C SER A 499 -25.53 0.16 -5.01
N LYS A 500 -25.83 1.03 -5.96
CA LYS A 500 -26.40 2.38 -5.69
C LYS A 500 -27.75 2.32 -4.97
N ASN A 501 -28.57 1.35 -5.33
CA ASN A 501 -29.96 1.27 -4.87
C ASN A 501 -30.31 -0.04 -4.14
N GLY A 502 -29.42 -1.04 -4.17
CA GLY A 502 -29.75 -2.39 -3.76
C GLY A 502 -30.73 -3.09 -4.71
N GLY A 503 -31.15 -4.31 -4.36
CA GLY A 503 -32.16 -5.08 -5.08
C GLY A 503 -31.70 -6.43 -5.59
N LYS A 504 -32.50 -7.01 -6.49
CA LYS A 504 -32.21 -8.30 -7.12
C LYS A 504 -31.29 -8.15 -8.31
N TYR A 505 -30.29 -9.04 -8.38
CA TYR A 505 -29.35 -9.13 -9.48
C TYR A 505 -29.24 -10.58 -9.97
N ILE A 506 -28.86 -10.74 -11.22
CA ILE A 506 -28.31 -11.99 -11.72
C ILE A 506 -26.79 -11.83 -11.69
N MET A 507 -26.15 -12.67 -10.89
CA MET A 507 -24.70 -12.87 -10.91
C MET A 507 -24.39 -13.97 -11.93
N GLN A 508 -23.76 -13.60 -13.03
CA GLN A 508 -23.23 -14.56 -14.00
C GLN A 508 -21.79 -14.87 -13.62
N LEU A 509 -21.56 -16.08 -13.13
CA LEU A 509 -20.23 -16.56 -12.75
C LEU A 509 -19.58 -17.26 -13.95
N ASN A 510 -18.34 -16.87 -14.31
CA ASN A 510 -17.53 -17.47 -15.36
C ASN A 510 -16.40 -18.26 -14.72
N TYR A 511 -16.25 -19.52 -15.12
CA TYR A 511 -15.35 -20.46 -14.45
C TYR A 511 -14.94 -21.63 -15.34
N ILE A 512 -13.88 -22.35 -14.94
CA ILE A 512 -13.51 -23.66 -15.47
C ILE A 512 -13.67 -24.69 -14.35
N CYS A 513 -14.47 -25.74 -14.57
CA CYS A 513 -14.71 -26.77 -13.55
C CYS A 513 -14.13 -28.13 -13.99
N LYS A 514 -12.92 -28.44 -13.52
CA LYS A 514 -12.22 -29.70 -13.81
C LYS A 514 -12.77 -30.90 -13.02
N GLN A 515 -13.30 -30.62 -11.83
CA GLN A 515 -13.87 -31.65 -10.93
C GLN A 515 -15.19 -31.12 -10.34
N GLU A 516 -16.15 -32.03 -10.08
CA GLU A 516 -17.44 -31.65 -9.48
C GLU A 516 -17.25 -30.89 -8.17
N SER A 517 -17.98 -29.80 -8.02
CA SER A 517 -17.85 -28.88 -6.88
C SER A 517 -19.21 -28.61 -6.21
N GLN A 518 -19.18 -28.49 -4.88
CA GLN A 518 -20.27 -28.00 -4.04
C GLN A 518 -19.97 -26.55 -3.63
N LEU A 519 -20.25 -25.60 -4.54
CA LEU A 519 -19.90 -24.20 -4.33
C LEU A 519 -20.92 -23.52 -3.42
N LYS A 520 -20.45 -22.81 -2.42
CA LYS A 520 -21.20 -21.92 -1.53
C LYS A 520 -20.93 -20.47 -1.89
N ILE A 521 -22.00 -19.67 -1.98
CA ILE A 521 -21.95 -18.26 -2.32
C ILE A 521 -22.54 -17.48 -1.15
N GLY A 522 -21.68 -16.86 -0.36
CA GLY A 522 -22.05 -15.99 0.75
C GLY A 522 -22.24 -14.55 0.26
N ILE A 523 -23.35 -13.92 0.61
CA ILE A 523 -23.59 -12.49 0.36
C ILE A 523 -23.65 -11.80 1.73
N ASN A 524 -22.67 -10.93 2.00
CA ASN A 524 -22.54 -10.29 3.30
C ASN A 524 -22.53 -11.34 4.44
N GLN A 525 -23.50 -11.27 5.36
CA GLN A 525 -23.66 -12.20 6.49
C GLN A 525 -24.91 -13.08 6.35
N GLU A 526 -25.50 -13.15 5.15
CA GLU A 526 -26.70 -13.94 4.89
C GLU A 526 -26.38 -15.44 4.76
N THR A 527 -27.40 -16.29 4.83
CA THR A 527 -27.25 -17.73 4.60
C THR A 527 -26.73 -17.99 3.20
N PRO A 528 -25.65 -18.76 3.04
CA PRO A 528 -25.05 -18.99 1.72
C PRO A 528 -26.02 -19.71 0.76
N ILE A 529 -25.93 -19.34 -0.51
CA ILE A 529 -26.58 -20.07 -1.61
C ILE A 529 -25.67 -21.25 -1.95
N GLU A 530 -26.21 -22.46 -1.92
CA GLU A 530 -25.45 -23.67 -2.26
C GLU A 530 -25.81 -24.11 -3.69
N ILE A 531 -24.81 -24.32 -4.52
CA ILE A 531 -24.98 -24.79 -5.88
C ILE A 531 -24.01 -25.94 -6.17
N LYS A 532 -24.50 -26.86 -7.01
CA LYS A 532 -23.68 -27.93 -7.55
C LYS A 532 -23.19 -27.56 -8.94
N ILE A 533 -21.87 -27.61 -9.15
CA ILE A 533 -21.23 -27.39 -10.43
C ILE A 533 -20.66 -28.73 -10.92
N LYS A 534 -21.06 -29.14 -12.13
CA LYS A 534 -20.60 -30.38 -12.75
C LYS A 534 -19.23 -30.16 -13.37
N SER A 535 -18.42 -31.20 -13.40
CA SER A 535 -17.14 -31.19 -14.12
C SER A 535 -17.34 -31.09 -15.63
N ASN A 536 -16.47 -30.31 -16.28
CA ASN A 536 -16.34 -30.24 -17.72
C ASN A 536 -14.96 -30.83 -18.14
N PRO A 537 -14.92 -32.00 -18.76
CA PRO A 537 -13.66 -32.64 -19.14
C PRO A 537 -12.88 -31.85 -20.22
N ASN A 538 -13.54 -30.97 -20.95
CA ASN A 538 -12.89 -30.11 -21.95
C ASN A 538 -12.15 -28.90 -21.35
N SER A 539 -12.31 -28.67 -20.07
CA SER A 539 -11.69 -27.52 -19.34
C SER A 539 -11.88 -26.18 -20.07
N THR A 540 -13.08 -25.92 -20.59
CA THR A 540 -13.46 -24.66 -21.21
C THR A 540 -14.20 -23.77 -20.23
N ILE A 541 -14.19 -22.46 -20.46
CA ILE A 541 -14.96 -21.52 -19.66
C ILE A 541 -16.44 -21.79 -19.82
N GLU A 542 -17.11 -21.94 -18.72
CA GLU A 542 -18.56 -22.10 -18.58
C GLU A 542 -19.16 -20.92 -17.81
N GLN A 543 -20.48 -20.76 -17.93
CA GLN A 543 -21.22 -19.69 -17.27
C GLN A 543 -22.36 -20.26 -16.43
N LYS A 544 -22.59 -19.66 -15.26
CA LYS A 544 -23.69 -19.99 -14.37
C LYS A 544 -24.38 -18.72 -13.88
N ASP A 545 -25.66 -18.60 -14.19
CA ASP A 545 -26.52 -17.53 -13.68
C ASP A 545 -27.07 -17.90 -12.31
N ILE A 546 -26.92 -16.98 -11.35
CA ILE A 546 -27.32 -17.14 -9.96
C ILE A 546 -28.09 -15.87 -9.54
N GLU A 547 -29.33 -16.03 -9.05
CA GLU A 547 -30.09 -14.91 -8.49
C GLU A 547 -29.54 -14.56 -7.10
N ILE A 548 -29.15 -13.29 -6.91
CA ILE A 548 -28.65 -12.77 -5.63
C ILE A 548 -29.40 -11.49 -5.25
N TYR A 549 -29.31 -11.12 -3.98
CA TYR A 549 -29.79 -9.84 -3.47
C TYR A 549 -28.63 -9.01 -2.92
N LEU A 550 -28.47 -7.79 -3.42
CA LEU A 550 -27.47 -6.84 -2.90
C LEU A 550 -28.15 -5.76 -2.08
N GLN A 551 -27.56 -5.41 -0.97
CA GLN A 551 -27.95 -4.26 -0.17
C GLN A 551 -27.46 -2.97 -0.85
N LYS A 552 -28.11 -1.84 -0.55
CA LYS A 552 -27.60 -0.52 -0.96
C LYS A 552 -26.26 -0.24 -0.31
N GLY A 553 -25.29 0.20 -1.10
CA GLY A 553 -23.91 0.42 -0.67
C GLY A 553 -23.00 -0.74 -1.03
N ASN A 554 -21.93 -0.92 -0.26
CA ASN A 554 -20.95 -1.97 -0.49
C ASN A 554 -21.43 -3.32 0.05
N ASN A 555 -21.19 -4.37 -0.73
CA ASN A 555 -21.46 -5.76 -0.39
C ASN A 555 -20.20 -6.59 -0.53
N THR A 556 -20.14 -7.71 0.17
CA THR A 556 -19.13 -8.74 -0.03
C THR A 556 -19.78 -9.97 -0.64
N ILE A 557 -19.24 -10.46 -1.75
CA ILE A 557 -19.61 -11.74 -2.35
C ILE A 557 -18.44 -12.70 -2.16
N ARG A 558 -18.70 -13.79 -1.47
CA ARG A 558 -17.70 -14.80 -1.10
C ARG A 558 -18.00 -16.12 -1.78
N LEU A 559 -17.02 -16.72 -2.45
CA LEU A 559 -17.07 -18.07 -3.00
C LEU A 559 -16.19 -18.98 -2.16
N TYR A 560 -16.72 -20.13 -1.73
CA TYR A 560 -15.96 -21.09 -0.93
C TYR A 560 -16.58 -22.50 -1.01
N THR A 561 -15.83 -23.48 -0.53
CA THR A 561 -16.31 -24.86 -0.31
C THR A 561 -15.85 -25.36 1.05
N ASP A 562 -16.49 -26.37 1.62
CA ASP A 562 -16.06 -26.94 2.89
C ASP A 562 -14.87 -27.90 2.74
N GLN A 563 -14.93 -28.81 1.77
CA GLN A 563 -13.94 -29.87 1.59
C GLN A 563 -13.66 -30.25 0.12
N SER A 564 -14.49 -29.78 -0.81
CA SER A 564 -14.29 -30.04 -2.24
C SER A 564 -13.39 -28.99 -2.88
N PRO A 565 -12.74 -29.28 -4.02
CA PRO A 565 -12.13 -28.24 -4.83
C PRO A 565 -13.19 -27.25 -5.31
N MET A 566 -12.81 -26.00 -5.48
CA MET A 566 -13.61 -25.01 -6.21
C MET A 566 -13.30 -25.09 -7.72
N PRO A 567 -14.21 -24.61 -8.59
CA PRO A 567 -13.83 -24.26 -9.95
C PRO A 567 -12.72 -23.21 -9.97
N ASP A 568 -11.92 -23.19 -11.03
CA ASP A 568 -11.06 -22.06 -11.34
C ASP A 568 -11.96 -20.89 -11.77
N ILE A 569 -11.79 -19.72 -11.17
CA ILE A 569 -12.71 -18.58 -11.34
C ILE A 569 -12.07 -17.54 -12.26
N ASP A 570 -12.81 -17.13 -13.30
CA ASP A 570 -12.44 -16.08 -14.25
C ASP A 570 -13.00 -14.72 -13.77
N TYR A 571 -14.29 -14.53 -13.86
CA TYR A 571 -14.94 -13.29 -13.35
C TYR A 571 -16.41 -13.52 -13.00
N MET A 572 -17.00 -12.57 -12.33
CA MET A 572 -18.46 -12.44 -12.26
C MET A 572 -18.94 -11.17 -12.98
N GLU A 573 -20.11 -11.27 -13.60
CA GLU A 573 -20.84 -10.13 -14.15
C GLU A 573 -22.19 -9.98 -13.45
N LEU A 574 -22.52 -8.75 -13.03
CA LEU A 574 -23.77 -8.41 -12.35
C LEU A 574 -24.74 -7.74 -13.31
N LYS A 575 -25.94 -8.28 -13.43
CA LYS A 575 -27.04 -7.72 -14.22
C LYS A 575 -28.21 -7.43 -13.30
N LYS A 576 -28.58 -6.15 -13.19
CA LYS A 576 -29.72 -5.74 -12.36
C LYS A 576 -31.02 -6.28 -12.97
N ARG A 577 -31.90 -6.82 -12.12
CA ARG A 577 -33.21 -7.34 -12.51
C ARG A 577 -34.29 -6.28 -12.44
#